data_a1146375ef5b5de7db9a00a364970031
#
_entry.id   a1146375ef5b5de7db9a00a364970031
#
_cell.length_a   1.000
_cell.length_b   1.000
_cell.length_c   1.000
_cell.angle_alpha   90.00
_cell.angle_beta   90.00
_cell.angle_gamma   90.00
#
_symmetry.space_group_name_H-M   'P 1'
#
loop_
_entity.id
_entity.type
_entity.pdbx_description
1 polymer ?
#
loop_
_entity_poly.entity_id
_entity_poly.type
_entity_poly.pdbx_seq_one_letter_code
_entity_poly.pdbx_strand_id
1 'polypeptide(L)'
;RTVLAAGLLAMLGANLPGHLSYDSVAQLYEGYFHIRETWGPALYAWVLGFFDGFIRGTSLYVTVSAALFFGALAALSGLRPRTSWWAAPVAAAAVLTPQLMIYQGIVWKDVMFANCAVGGLVCLAHAARVWPNARRRWLYLAGALVLLAAGSQVRQNGIIAAVLAAVALGWIASQGRWRRGIAWGLGGFVAVVAAGGTMTALSFPPHASRDTGVSTGIRIVENYDLIGAVTLDPRYRLDLMAAADPAATHVIRQRAPSDYSGRRVDFMDRDQLIGDALDDVSDQAVQAQWFDLMFKHTGLYLRVRFEDFRWLIAPPVIDWCLPVYLGVDAPADKMAPLKLSERYVQSDVELNNYATWFFDTPVYWHGLYVAISAVLAGLFLWRRQP
;
A
#
# COMPACT_ATOMS: atom_id res chain seq x y z
N ARG A 1 23.42 7.06 -11.66
CA ARG A 1 23.58 5.86 -10.83
C ARG A 1 24.32 6.17 -9.53
N THR A 2 25.44 6.88 -9.58
CA THR A 2 26.22 7.23 -8.37
C THR A 2 25.36 7.99 -7.34
N VAL A 3 24.55 8.97 -7.78
CA VAL A 3 23.63 9.72 -6.91
C VAL A 3 22.63 8.78 -6.22
N LEU A 4 22.06 7.81 -6.95
CA LEU A 4 21.12 6.84 -6.38
C LEU A 4 21.81 5.88 -5.41
N ALA A 5 23.05 5.46 -5.71
CA ALA A 5 23.83 4.63 -4.79
C ALA A 5 24.17 5.37 -3.50
N ALA A 6 24.62 6.64 -3.62
CA ALA A 6 24.87 7.50 -2.46
C ALA A 6 23.59 7.75 -1.65
N GLY A 7 22.45 7.98 -2.35
CA GLY A 7 21.16 8.12 -1.72
C GLY A 7 20.70 6.87 -0.96
N LEU A 8 20.91 5.68 -1.53
CA LEU A 8 20.64 4.41 -0.83
C LEU A 8 21.48 4.30 0.45
N LEU A 9 22.77 4.59 0.38
CA LEU A 9 23.64 4.51 1.56
C LEU A 9 23.26 5.53 2.62
N ALA A 10 22.92 6.77 2.23
CA ALA A 10 22.46 7.80 3.15
C ALA A 10 21.13 7.40 3.82
N MET A 11 20.17 6.89 3.03
CA MET A 11 18.90 6.40 3.54
C MET A 11 19.09 5.24 4.52
N LEU A 12 19.92 4.24 4.19
CA LEU A 12 20.21 3.13 5.10
C LEU A 12 20.90 3.62 6.38
N GLY A 13 21.88 4.51 6.26
CA GLY A 13 22.58 5.08 7.43
C GLY A 13 21.65 5.86 8.38
N ALA A 14 20.62 6.51 7.82
CA ALA A 14 19.67 7.28 8.61
C ALA A 14 18.56 6.43 9.26
N ASN A 15 18.17 5.32 8.64
CA ASN A 15 16.94 4.60 9.02
C ASN A 15 17.16 3.21 9.60
N LEU A 16 18.34 2.58 9.47
CA LEU A 16 18.56 1.26 10.06
C LEU A 16 18.50 1.30 11.58
N PRO A 17 17.90 0.27 12.20
CA PRO A 17 17.44 -1.03 11.70
C PRO A 17 16.05 -1.05 11.06
N GLY A 18 15.40 0.09 10.91
CA GLY A 18 14.06 0.27 10.39
C GLY A 18 13.10 0.82 11.43
N HIS A 19 11.97 1.37 10.97
CA HIS A 19 10.93 1.93 11.82
C HIS A 19 9.70 1.01 11.76
N LEU A 20 9.18 0.62 12.93
CA LEU A 20 8.11 -0.35 13.06
C LEU A 20 6.92 0.25 13.82
N SER A 21 5.80 0.38 13.12
CA SER A 21 4.51 0.67 13.72
C SER A 21 3.88 -0.59 14.31
N TYR A 22 2.75 -0.44 15.00
CA TYR A 22 1.94 -1.55 15.50
C TYR A 22 1.75 -2.67 14.47
N ASP A 23 1.25 -2.33 13.28
CA ASP A 23 1.03 -3.30 12.20
C ASP A 23 2.31 -4.03 11.78
N SER A 24 3.43 -3.30 11.75
CA SER A 24 4.72 -3.86 11.35
C SER A 24 5.21 -4.90 12.35
N VAL A 25 5.08 -4.59 13.65
CA VAL A 25 5.44 -5.52 14.73
C VAL A 25 4.50 -6.73 14.74
N ALA A 26 3.19 -6.52 14.61
CA ALA A 26 2.23 -7.59 14.56
C ALA A 26 2.49 -8.56 13.38
N GLN A 27 2.80 -8.03 12.20
CA GLN A 27 3.12 -8.86 11.04
C GLN A 27 4.48 -9.53 11.12
N LEU A 28 5.48 -8.89 11.73
CA LEU A 28 6.76 -9.54 12.03
C LEU A 28 6.56 -10.69 13.03
N TYR A 29 5.72 -10.49 14.04
CA TYR A 29 5.35 -11.51 15.03
C TYR A 29 4.68 -12.72 14.35
N GLU A 30 3.69 -12.49 13.48
CA GLU A 30 3.07 -13.55 12.70
C GLU A 30 4.09 -14.32 11.84
N GLY A 31 4.98 -13.59 11.16
CA GLY A 31 6.01 -14.21 10.33
C GLY A 31 7.03 -15.03 11.13
N TYR A 32 7.41 -14.55 12.31
CA TYR A 32 8.35 -15.21 13.20
C TYR A 32 7.80 -16.51 13.80
N PHE A 33 6.53 -16.47 14.26
CA PHE A 33 5.88 -17.64 14.87
C PHE A 33 5.14 -18.53 13.87
N HIS A 34 5.07 -18.15 12.59
CA HIS A 34 4.30 -18.83 11.55
C HIS A 34 2.82 -19.00 11.89
N ILE A 35 2.22 -17.97 12.47
CA ILE A 35 0.80 -17.92 12.87
C ILE A 35 0.07 -16.80 12.12
N ARG A 36 -1.27 -16.82 12.20
CA ARG A 36 -2.14 -15.78 11.60
C ARG A 36 -3.10 -15.28 12.65
N GLU A 37 -2.91 -14.06 13.12
CA GLU A 37 -3.74 -13.42 14.15
C GLU A 37 -4.40 -12.14 13.64
N THR A 38 -3.78 -11.47 12.67
CA THR A 38 -4.27 -10.21 12.15
C THR A 38 -4.90 -10.37 10.76
N TRP A 39 -5.63 -9.35 10.35
CA TRP A 39 -6.15 -9.25 8.97
C TRP A 39 -5.10 -8.82 7.95
N GLY A 40 -3.85 -8.66 8.37
CA GLY A 40 -2.72 -8.29 7.51
C GLY A 40 -2.44 -9.33 6.41
N PRO A 41 -1.79 -8.93 5.29
CA PRO A 41 -1.49 -9.84 4.19
C PRO A 41 -0.50 -10.94 4.60
N ALA A 42 -0.89 -12.21 4.41
CA ALA A 42 -0.09 -13.38 4.78
C ALA A 42 1.32 -13.34 4.17
N LEU A 43 1.43 -13.05 2.87
CA LEU A 43 2.73 -13.01 2.19
C LEU A 43 3.68 -11.97 2.81
N TYR A 44 3.15 -10.83 3.26
CA TYR A 44 4.00 -9.79 3.85
C TYR A 44 4.58 -10.24 5.20
N ALA A 45 3.75 -10.82 6.07
CA ALA A 45 4.20 -11.39 7.33
C ALA A 45 5.26 -12.48 7.10
N TRP A 46 5.03 -13.38 6.14
CA TRP A 46 6.00 -14.42 5.77
C TRP A 46 7.33 -13.83 5.29
N VAL A 47 7.30 -12.78 4.46
CA VAL A 47 8.53 -12.12 3.98
C VAL A 47 9.30 -11.50 5.14
N LEU A 48 8.64 -10.86 6.10
CA LEU A 48 9.29 -10.32 7.29
C LEU A 48 9.96 -11.43 8.12
N GLY A 49 9.23 -12.53 8.39
CA GLY A 49 9.76 -13.68 9.11
C GLY A 49 10.91 -14.36 8.38
N PHE A 50 10.84 -14.45 7.04
CA PHE A 50 11.93 -14.99 6.22
C PHE A 50 13.23 -14.20 6.40
N PHE A 51 13.19 -12.87 6.32
CA PHE A 51 14.37 -12.03 6.52
C PHE A 51 14.87 -12.04 7.97
N ASP A 52 13.95 -12.04 8.95
CA ASP A 52 14.28 -12.17 10.37
C ASP A 52 15.01 -13.49 10.68
N GLY A 53 14.69 -14.55 9.96
CA GLY A 53 15.36 -15.84 10.10
C GLY A 53 16.85 -15.83 9.73
N PHE A 54 17.31 -14.89 8.89
CA PHE A 54 18.73 -14.71 8.55
C PHE A 54 19.43 -13.72 9.48
N ILE A 55 18.81 -12.57 9.69
CA ILE A 55 19.32 -11.49 10.57
C ILE A 55 18.15 -10.99 11.40
N ARG A 56 18.21 -11.19 12.71
CA ARG A 56 17.17 -10.80 13.64
C ARG A 56 16.77 -9.34 13.50
N GLY A 57 15.47 -9.09 13.49
CA GLY A 57 14.86 -7.79 13.29
C GLY A 57 14.65 -7.49 11.79
N THR A 58 14.56 -6.23 11.46
CA THR A 58 14.14 -5.78 10.13
C THR A 58 15.24 -5.19 9.26
N SER A 59 16.48 -5.14 9.74
CA SER A 59 17.60 -4.50 9.03
C SER A 59 17.83 -5.10 7.64
N LEU A 60 17.80 -6.44 7.53
CA LEU A 60 18.01 -7.11 6.25
C LEU A 60 16.84 -6.86 5.29
N TYR A 61 15.60 -6.93 5.78
CA TYR A 61 14.41 -6.60 5.00
C TYR A 61 14.49 -5.17 4.44
N VAL A 62 14.75 -4.18 5.30
CA VAL A 62 14.87 -2.76 4.89
C VAL A 62 15.96 -2.60 3.84
N THR A 63 17.12 -3.21 4.05
CA THR A 63 18.24 -3.13 3.11
C THR A 63 17.88 -3.71 1.74
N VAL A 64 17.29 -4.91 1.70
CA VAL A 64 16.93 -5.57 0.43
C VAL A 64 15.78 -4.86 -0.27
N SER A 65 14.76 -4.42 0.48
CA SER A 65 13.61 -3.69 -0.05
C SER A 65 14.02 -2.35 -0.65
N ALA A 66 14.85 -1.58 0.05
CA ALA A 66 15.39 -0.32 -0.46
C ALA A 66 16.34 -0.55 -1.66
N ALA A 67 17.22 -1.56 -1.60
CA ALA A 67 18.09 -1.91 -2.72
C ALA A 67 17.30 -2.29 -3.98
N LEU A 68 16.17 -3.00 -3.84
CA LEU A 68 15.26 -3.28 -4.95
C LEU A 68 14.74 -1.99 -5.59
N PHE A 69 14.25 -1.03 -4.79
CA PHE A 69 13.70 0.22 -5.28
C PHE A 69 14.76 1.10 -5.95
N PHE A 70 15.86 1.39 -5.25
CA PHE A 70 16.95 2.20 -5.80
C PHE A 70 17.62 1.53 -7.00
N GLY A 71 17.72 0.20 -6.98
CA GLY A 71 18.19 -0.60 -8.11
C GLY A 71 17.28 -0.50 -9.33
N ALA A 72 15.95 -0.53 -9.13
CA ALA A 72 14.98 -0.31 -10.19
C ALA A 72 15.11 1.10 -10.80
N LEU A 73 15.22 2.15 -9.97
CA LEU A 73 15.46 3.51 -10.45
C LEU A 73 16.78 3.62 -11.23
N ALA A 74 17.85 3.00 -10.74
CA ALA A 74 19.13 2.96 -11.44
C ALA A 74 19.04 2.22 -12.78
N ALA A 75 18.23 1.15 -12.86
CA ALA A 75 18.00 0.39 -14.09
C ALA A 75 17.27 1.22 -15.17
N LEU A 76 16.42 2.19 -14.79
CA LEU A 76 15.78 3.11 -15.75
C LEU A 76 16.80 3.80 -16.65
N SER A 77 17.98 4.15 -16.11
CA SER A 77 19.05 4.77 -16.91
C SER A 77 19.55 3.86 -18.05
N GLY A 78 19.37 2.54 -17.92
CA GLY A 78 19.71 1.55 -18.94
C GLY A 78 18.72 1.48 -20.11
N LEU A 79 17.55 2.12 -20.03
CA LEU A 79 16.55 2.13 -21.10
C LEU A 79 16.91 3.05 -22.28
N ARG A 80 17.87 3.95 -22.11
CA ARG A 80 18.35 4.84 -23.17
C ARG A 80 19.84 4.70 -23.39
N PRO A 81 20.34 4.84 -24.64
CA PRO A 81 21.78 4.77 -24.94
C PRO A 81 22.58 5.89 -24.27
N ARG A 82 21.97 7.05 -24.14
CA ARG A 82 22.57 8.24 -23.49
C ARG A 82 21.62 8.77 -22.44
N THR A 83 22.11 8.97 -21.22
CA THR A 83 21.36 9.59 -20.13
C THR A 83 21.62 11.10 -20.19
N SER A 84 20.57 11.90 -20.10
CA SER A 84 20.70 13.36 -19.99
C SER A 84 21.45 13.73 -18.70
N TRP A 85 22.25 14.79 -18.73
CA TRP A 85 22.89 15.33 -17.53
C TRP A 85 21.88 15.76 -16.46
N TRP A 86 20.65 16.14 -16.87
CA TRP A 86 19.55 16.44 -15.97
C TRP A 86 19.12 15.25 -15.10
N ALA A 87 19.48 14.04 -15.46
CA ALA A 87 19.12 12.85 -14.66
C ALA A 87 19.78 12.87 -13.27
N ALA A 88 20.93 13.49 -13.12
CA ALA A 88 21.61 13.56 -11.82
C ALA A 88 20.89 14.52 -10.84
N PRO A 89 20.60 15.80 -11.20
CA PRO A 89 19.86 16.68 -10.31
C PRO A 89 18.43 16.19 -10.03
N VAL A 90 17.74 15.60 -11.02
CA VAL A 90 16.42 15.00 -10.79
C VAL A 90 16.50 13.83 -9.82
N ALA A 91 17.48 12.95 -9.96
CA ALA A 91 17.68 11.84 -9.01
C ALA A 91 18.04 12.36 -7.61
N ALA A 92 18.87 13.42 -7.51
CA ALA A 92 19.19 14.04 -6.22
C ALA A 92 17.95 14.66 -5.56
N ALA A 93 17.15 15.41 -6.32
CA ALA A 93 15.90 15.97 -5.82
C ALA A 93 14.92 14.88 -5.35
N ALA A 94 14.80 13.79 -6.12
CA ALA A 94 13.95 12.65 -5.72
C ALA A 94 14.46 11.98 -4.43
N VAL A 95 15.76 11.72 -4.31
CA VAL A 95 16.37 11.10 -3.10
C VAL A 95 16.11 11.95 -1.86
N LEU A 96 16.13 13.28 -2.00
CA LEU A 96 15.87 14.21 -0.91
C LEU A 96 14.39 14.38 -0.58
N THR A 97 13.45 13.66 -1.21
CA THR A 97 12.07 13.65 -0.74
C THR A 97 11.89 12.71 0.45
N PRO A 98 10.96 12.99 1.38
CA PRO A 98 10.65 12.07 2.48
C PRO A 98 10.27 10.67 2.01
N GLN A 99 9.64 10.54 0.83
CA GLN A 99 9.24 9.27 0.22
C GLN A 99 10.43 8.34 -0.06
N LEU A 100 11.59 8.89 -0.41
CA LEU A 100 12.79 8.09 -0.65
C LEU A 100 13.71 8.07 0.56
N MET A 101 13.81 9.18 1.30
CA MET A 101 14.73 9.28 2.41
C MET A 101 14.21 8.61 3.69
N ILE A 102 12.90 8.63 3.93
CA ILE A 102 12.30 8.09 5.17
C ILE A 102 11.47 6.84 4.90
N TYR A 103 10.51 6.86 3.95
CA TYR A 103 9.57 5.75 3.77
C TYR A 103 10.27 4.43 3.44
N GLN A 104 11.41 4.48 2.74
CA GLN A 104 12.17 3.25 2.47
C GLN A 104 12.72 2.59 3.74
N GLY A 105 12.82 3.33 4.86
CA GLY A 105 13.19 2.80 6.18
C GLY A 105 11.99 2.34 7.02
N ILE A 106 10.76 2.67 6.61
CA ILE A 106 9.56 2.26 7.33
C ILE A 106 9.12 0.87 6.88
N VAL A 107 8.93 -0.02 7.83
CA VAL A 107 8.54 -1.41 7.57
C VAL A 107 7.03 -1.48 7.33
N TRP A 108 6.57 -0.94 6.20
CA TRP A 108 5.17 -0.97 5.81
C TRP A 108 4.94 -1.83 4.55
N LYS A 109 3.82 -2.55 4.55
CA LYS A 109 3.32 -3.31 3.39
C LYS A 109 3.19 -2.44 2.13
N ASP A 110 2.86 -1.16 2.33
CA ASP A 110 2.73 -0.14 1.27
C ASP A 110 4.05 0.15 0.58
N VAL A 111 5.13 0.25 1.33
CA VAL A 111 6.49 0.43 0.80
C VAL A 111 6.91 -0.78 -0.02
N MET A 112 6.68 -1.99 0.49
CA MET A 112 6.97 -3.21 -0.25
C MET A 112 6.14 -3.30 -1.52
N PHE A 113 4.85 -2.98 -1.47
CA PHE A 113 3.99 -2.92 -2.65
C PHE A 113 4.56 -1.97 -3.71
N ALA A 114 4.92 -0.73 -3.33
CA ALA A 114 5.50 0.25 -4.23
C ALA A 114 6.82 -0.24 -4.84
N ASN A 115 7.70 -0.82 -4.04
CA ASN A 115 9.00 -1.33 -4.49
C ASN A 115 8.83 -2.50 -5.49
N CYS A 116 7.92 -3.42 -5.21
CA CYS A 116 7.58 -4.52 -6.12
C CYS A 116 6.94 -4.01 -7.41
N ALA A 117 6.00 -3.06 -7.34
CA ALA A 117 5.34 -2.50 -8.51
C ALA A 117 6.34 -1.76 -9.41
N VAL A 118 7.17 -0.88 -8.85
CA VAL A 118 8.19 -0.15 -9.60
C VAL A 118 9.21 -1.11 -10.21
N GLY A 119 9.74 -2.05 -9.43
CA GLY A 119 10.69 -3.06 -9.91
C GLY A 119 10.12 -3.89 -11.05
N GLY A 120 8.88 -4.37 -10.89
CA GLY A 120 8.18 -5.17 -11.90
C GLY A 120 7.93 -4.41 -13.19
N LEU A 121 7.47 -3.14 -13.10
CA LEU A 121 7.24 -2.29 -14.29
C LEU A 121 8.56 -1.94 -14.99
N VAL A 122 9.66 -1.72 -14.25
CA VAL A 122 10.99 -1.53 -14.83
C VAL A 122 11.47 -2.78 -15.57
N CYS A 123 11.23 -3.97 -15.01
CA CYS A 123 11.48 -5.22 -15.71
C CYS A 123 10.67 -5.32 -17.02
N LEU A 124 9.37 -4.96 -17.03
CA LEU A 124 8.55 -4.91 -18.25
C LEU A 124 9.11 -3.93 -19.28
N ALA A 125 9.58 -2.75 -18.85
CA ALA A 125 10.20 -1.77 -19.74
C ALA A 125 11.49 -2.32 -20.39
N HIS A 126 12.32 -3.05 -19.64
CA HIS A 126 13.49 -3.74 -20.18
C HIS A 126 13.09 -4.90 -21.10
N ALA A 127 12.05 -5.69 -20.77
CA ALA A 127 11.51 -6.71 -21.66
C ALA A 127 11.08 -6.13 -23.01
N ALA A 128 10.41 -4.97 -23.00
CA ALA A 128 10.01 -4.26 -24.22
C ALA A 128 11.21 -3.91 -25.09
N ARG A 129 12.30 -3.42 -24.49
CA ARG A 129 13.52 -3.05 -25.22
C ARG A 129 14.22 -4.25 -25.86
N VAL A 130 14.21 -5.39 -25.20
CA VAL A 130 14.87 -6.62 -25.70
C VAL A 130 13.88 -7.60 -26.30
N TRP A 131 12.68 -7.17 -26.69
CA TRP A 131 11.59 -8.02 -27.13
C TRP A 131 11.95 -9.05 -28.21
N PRO A 132 12.77 -8.73 -29.22
CA PRO A 132 13.21 -9.71 -30.22
C PRO A 132 14.11 -10.82 -29.66
N ASN A 133 14.85 -10.53 -28.57
CA ASN A 133 15.74 -11.52 -27.96
C ASN A 133 14.96 -12.36 -26.94
N ALA A 134 14.55 -13.57 -27.33
CA ALA A 134 13.70 -14.43 -26.51
C ALA A 134 14.31 -14.70 -25.12
N ARG A 135 15.60 -15.06 -25.03
CA ARG A 135 16.24 -15.40 -23.75
C ARG A 135 16.21 -14.24 -22.77
N ARG A 136 16.62 -13.03 -23.21
CA ARG A 136 16.64 -11.83 -22.36
C ARG A 136 15.23 -11.37 -22.02
N ARG A 137 14.29 -11.45 -22.98
CA ARG A 137 12.89 -11.12 -22.73
C ARG A 137 12.29 -11.95 -21.60
N TRP A 138 12.48 -13.28 -21.65
CA TRP A 138 11.92 -14.17 -20.64
C TRP A 138 12.54 -13.96 -19.24
N LEU A 139 13.82 -13.59 -19.15
CA LEU A 139 14.44 -13.22 -17.86
C LEU A 139 13.76 -11.99 -17.25
N TYR A 140 13.53 -10.93 -18.04
CA TYR A 140 12.86 -9.76 -17.54
C TYR A 140 11.36 -10.01 -17.25
N LEU A 141 10.68 -10.83 -18.07
CA LEU A 141 9.29 -11.20 -17.80
C LEU A 141 9.17 -12.06 -16.53
N ALA A 142 10.11 -12.95 -16.26
CA ALA A 142 10.15 -13.71 -15.01
C ALA A 142 10.37 -12.79 -13.79
N GLY A 143 11.31 -11.85 -13.88
CA GLY A 143 11.50 -10.84 -12.83
C GLY A 143 10.25 -9.98 -12.61
N ALA A 144 9.60 -9.54 -13.69
CA ALA A 144 8.33 -8.82 -13.61
C ALA A 144 7.22 -9.65 -12.96
N LEU A 145 7.10 -10.94 -13.34
CA LEU A 145 6.10 -11.85 -12.78
C LEU A 145 6.28 -12.00 -11.27
N VAL A 146 7.51 -12.29 -10.81
CA VAL A 146 7.79 -12.46 -9.37
C VAL A 146 7.47 -11.21 -8.58
N LEU A 147 7.94 -10.03 -9.05
CA LEU A 147 7.74 -8.78 -8.33
C LEU A 147 6.27 -8.34 -8.33
N LEU A 148 5.59 -8.40 -9.49
CA LEU A 148 4.18 -7.98 -9.58
C LEU A 148 3.25 -8.97 -8.89
N ALA A 149 3.57 -10.27 -8.88
CA ALA A 149 2.85 -11.27 -8.12
C ALA A 149 3.01 -11.03 -6.61
N ALA A 150 4.23 -10.82 -6.12
CA ALA A 150 4.46 -10.45 -4.73
C ALA A 150 3.73 -9.15 -4.37
N GLY A 151 3.87 -8.10 -5.17
CA GLY A 151 3.14 -6.84 -4.99
C GLY A 151 1.62 -7.02 -4.90
N SER A 152 1.05 -7.91 -5.72
CA SER A 152 -0.40 -8.17 -5.72
C SER A 152 -0.91 -8.82 -4.42
N GLN A 153 -0.04 -9.39 -3.59
CA GLN A 153 -0.40 -10.13 -2.38
C GLN A 153 0.01 -9.44 -1.08
N VAL A 154 0.86 -8.42 -1.13
CA VAL A 154 1.31 -7.71 0.08
C VAL A 154 0.36 -6.61 0.53
N ARG A 155 -0.72 -6.36 -0.22
CA ARG A 155 -1.82 -5.46 0.16
C ARG A 155 -3.17 -6.05 -0.24
N GLN A 156 -4.23 -5.72 0.50
CA GLN A 156 -5.59 -6.16 0.19
C GLN A 156 -6.07 -5.68 -1.19
N ASN A 157 -5.70 -4.45 -1.57
CA ASN A 157 -5.98 -3.87 -2.90
C ASN A 157 -4.84 -4.07 -3.91
N GLY A 158 -3.88 -4.94 -3.61
CA GLY A 158 -2.68 -5.19 -4.43
C GLY A 158 -2.97 -5.77 -5.81
N ILE A 159 -4.19 -6.28 -6.05
CA ILE A 159 -4.64 -6.76 -7.36
C ILE A 159 -4.44 -5.73 -8.48
N ILE A 160 -4.36 -4.44 -8.14
CA ILE A 160 -4.06 -3.37 -9.11
C ILE A 160 -2.71 -3.59 -9.80
N ALA A 161 -1.74 -4.25 -9.15
CA ALA A 161 -0.47 -4.61 -9.76
C ALA A 161 -0.67 -5.58 -10.94
N ALA A 162 -1.61 -6.54 -10.83
CA ALA A 162 -1.94 -7.46 -11.92
C ALA A 162 -2.62 -6.74 -13.09
N VAL A 163 -3.49 -5.76 -12.80
CA VAL A 163 -4.12 -4.93 -13.84
C VAL A 163 -3.07 -4.10 -14.57
N LEU A 164 -2.17 -3.44 -13.84
CA LEU A 164 -1.07 -2.67 -14.44
C LEU A 164 -0.14 -3.56 -15.28
N ALA A 165 0.17 -4.76 -14.79
CA ALA A 165 0.94 -5.75 -15.54
C ALA A 165 0.25 -6.14 -16.85
N ALA A 166 -1.06 -6.39 -16.80
CA ALA A 166 -1.85 -6.76 -17.97
C ALA A 166 -1.84 -5.67 -19.04
N VAL A 167 -2.10 -4.42 -18.63
CA VAL A 167 -2.12 -3.27 -19.55
C VAL A 167 -0.72 -3.06 -20.16
N ALA A 168 0.32 -3.03 -19.33
CA ALA A 168 1.68 -2.81 -19.80
C ALA A 168 2.17 -3.92 -20.72
N LEU A 169 1.97 -5.19 -20.35
CA LEU A 169 2.38 -6.34 -21.14
C LEU A 169 1.57 -6.44 -22.45
N GLY A 170 0.25 -6.22 -22.37
CA GLY A 170 -0.61 -6.17 -23.54
C GLY A 170 -0.17 -5.10 -24.55
N TRP A 171 0.16 -3.91 -24.04
CA TRP A 171 0.69 -2.81 -24.87
C TRP A 171 2.02 -3.19 -25.54
N ILE A 172 2.99 -3.69 -24.75
CA ILE A 172 4.32 -4.09 -25.24
C ILE A 172 4.21 -5.19 -26.30
N ALA A 173 3.39 -6.20 -26.05
CA ALA A 173 3.26 -7.38 -26.91
C ALA A 173 2.40 -7.15 -28.15
N SER A 174 1.57 -6.12 -28.17
CA SER A 174 0.63 -5.86 -29.28
C SER A 174 1.35 -5.67 -30.61
N GLN A 175 2.40 -4.86 -30.63
CA GLN A 175 3.15 -4.51 -31.85
C GLN A 175 2.23 -4.21 -33.05
N GLY A 176 1.15 -3.44 -32.80
CA GLY A 176 0.14 -3.09 -33.79
C GLY A 176 -0.97 -4.14 -34.00
N ARG A 177 -0.92 -5.30 -33.34
CA ARG A 177 -1.93 -6.38 -33.43
C ARG A 177 -2.73 -6.45 -32.12
N TRP A 178 -3.88 -5.80 -32.06
CA TRP A 178 -4.70 -5.69 -30.85
C TRP A 178 -5.05 -7.04 -30.20
N ARG A 179 -5.41 -8.08 -31.01
CA ARG A 179 -5.71 -9.43 -30.51
C ARG A 179 -4.53 -10.04 -29.77
N ARG A 180 -3.32 -9.84 -30.29
CA ARG A 180 -2.09 -10.29 -29.63
C ARG A 180 -1.88 -9.54 -28.31
N GLY A 181 -2.12 -8.23 -28.29
CA GLY A 181 -2.07 -7.43 -27.08
C GLY A 181 -3.02 -7.94 -26.00
N ILE A 182 -4.28 -8.19 -26.35
CA ILE A 182 -5.27 -8.76 -25.43
C ILE A 182 -4.81 -10.12 -24.89
N ALA A 183 -4.37 -11.03 -25.76
CA ALA A 183 -3.93 -12.36 -25.33
C ALA A 183 -2.76 -12.30 -24.34
N TRP A 184 -1.75 -11.46 -24.60
CA TRP A 184 -0.63 -11.26 -23.68
C TRP A 184 -1.03 -10.54 -22.39
N GLY A 185 -1.93 -9.55 -22.47
CA GLY A 185 -2.45 -8.84 -21.30
C GLY A 185 -3.23 -9.78 -20.39
N LEU A 186 -4.19 -10.53 -20.92
CA LEU A 186 -4.97 -11.51 -20.15
C LEU A 186 -4.08 -12.63 -19.60
N GLY A 187 -3.15 -13.16 -20.41
CA GLY A 187 -2.17 -14.16 -19.96
C GLY A 187 -1.28 -13.63 -18.83
N GLY A 188 -0.84 -12.38 -18.94
CA GLY A 188 -0.07 -11.70 -17.89
C GLY A 188 -0.87 -11.50 -16.60
N PHE A 189 -2.13 -11.07 -16.71
CA PHE A 189 -3.04 -10.95 -15.57
C PHE A 189 -3.19 -12.29 -14.84
N VAL A 190 -3.57 -13.33 -15.58
CA VAL A 190 -3.75 -14.67 -15.01
C VAL A 190 -2.45 -15.19 -14.39
N ALA A 191 -1.30 -14.98 -15.05
CA ALA A 191 -0.01 -15.42 -14.53
C ALA A 191 0.35 -14.71 -13.20
N VAL A 192 0.13 -13.38 -13.09
CA VAL A 192 0.39 -12.63 -11.86
C VAL A 192 -0.53 -13.07 -10.73
N VAL A 193 -1.83 -13.24 -11.00
CA VAL A 193 -2.81 -13.69 -10.00
C VAL A 193 -2.50 -15.12 -9.55
N ALA A 194 -2.23 -16.03 -10.47
CA ALA A 194 -1.91 -17.44 -10.15
C ALA A 194 -0.59 -17.55 -9.37
N ALA A 195 0.46 -16.84 -9.79
CA ALA A 195 1.74 -16.84 -9.09
C ALA A 195 1.60 -16.22 -7.69
N GLY A 196 0.87 -15.08 -7.56
CA GLY A 196 0.59 -14.45 -6.29
C GLY A 196 -0.19 -15.37 -5.35
N GLY A 197 -1.29 -15.97 -5.81
CA GLY A 197 -2.06 -16.94 -5.04
C GLY A 197 -1.22 -18.15 -4.59
N THR A 198 -0.32 -18.63 -5.46
CA THR A 198 0.62 -19.71 -5.10
C THR A 198 1.61 -19.26 -4.02
N MET A 199 2.17 -18.03 -4.12
CA MET A 199 3.05 -17.48 -3.09
C MET A 199 2.34 -17.39 -1.75
N THR A 200 1.10 -16.88 -1.71
CA THR A 200 0.30 -16.80 -0.49
C THR A 200 -0.01 -18.19 0.07
N ALA A 201 -0.40 -19.14 -0.76
CA ALA A 201 -0.69 -20.50 -0.33
C ALA A 201 0.53 -21.23 0.26
N LEU A 202 1.74 -20.90 -0.20
CA LEU A 202 2.99 -21.47 0.30
C LEU A 202 3.56 -20.72 1.51
N SER A 203 3.04 -19.51 1.82
CA SER A 203 3.58 -18.67 2.89
C SER A 203 3.30 -19.22 4.28
N PHE A 204 2.15 -19.87 4.49
CA PHE A 204 1.75 -20.41 5.80
C PHE A 204 1.20 -21.84 5.64
N PRO A 205 1.36 -22.68 6.68
CA PRO A 205 0.80 -24.03 6.65
C PRO A 205 -0.74 -23.97 6.65
N PRO A 206 -1.43 -24.98 6.07
CA PRO A 206 -2.89 -25.01 5.95
C PRO A 206 -3.66 -24.91 7.28
N HIS A 207 -2.99 -25.15 8.40
CA HIS A 207 -3.58 -25.12 9.75
C HIS A 207 -3.39 -23.77 10.47
N ALA A 208 -2.66 -22.84 9.89
CA ALA A 208 -2.66 -21.46 10.38
C ALA A 208 -4.10 -20.92 10.30
N SER A 209 -4.56 -20.23 11.36
CA SER A 209 -5.94 -19.78 11.51
C SER A 209 -6.55 -19.21 10.23
N ARG A 210 -7.87 -19.30 10.08
CA ARG A 210 -8.59 -18.80 8.89
C ARG A 210 -8.19 -17.37 8.59
N ASP A 211 -7.77 -17.13 7.35
CA ASP A 211 -7.51 -15.77 6.85
C ASP A 211 -8.85 -15.03 6.72
N THR A 212 -9.20 -14.26 7.73
CA THR A 212 -10.39 -13.41 7.76
C THR A 212 -10.11 -12.01 7.19
N GLY A 213 -8.89 -11.77 6.71
CA GLY A 213 -8.40 -10.44 6.36
C GLY A 213 -9.24 -9.69 5.33
N VAL A 214 -9.79 -10.38 4.33
CA VAL A 214 -10.64 -9.75 3.31
C VAL A 214 -12.00 -9.37 3.89
N SER A 215 -12.65 -10.27 4.63
CA SER A 215 -13.95 -10.01 5.25
C SER A 215 -13.87 -8.90 6.29
N THR A 216 -12.85 -8.93 7.14
CA THR A 216 -12.58 -7.86 8.13
C THR A 216 -12.31 -6.51 7.45
N GLY A 217 -11.50 -6.48 6.39
CA GLY A 217 -11.24 -5.25 5.65
C GLY A 217 -12.48 -4.66 4.98
N ILE A 218 -13.38 -5.49 4.43
CA ILE A 218 -14.66 -5.05 3.88
C ILE A 218 -15.55 -4.50 4.99
N ARG A 219 -15.64 -5.19 6.12
CA ARG A 219 -16.44 -4.78 7.27
C ARG A 219 -16.02 -3.41 7.81
N ILE A 220 -14.74 -3.13 7.89
CA ILE A 220 -14.21 -1.80 8.27
C ILE A 220 -14.73 -0.73 7.32
N VAL A 221 -14.67 -0.97 6.01
CA VAL A 221 -15.15 -0.04 4.99
C VAL A 221 -16.66 0.18 5.11
N GLU A 222 -17.45 -0.88 5.26
CA GLU A 222 -18.91 -0.82 5.42
C GLU A 222 -19.28 0.01 6.65
N ASN A 223 -18.66 -0.26 7.78
CA ASN A 223 -18.90 0.46 9.02
C ASN A 223 -18.59 1.96 8.89
N TYR A 224 -17.44 2.30 8.31
CA TYR A 224 -17.03 3.68 8.13
C TYR A 224 -17.98 4.46 7.22
N ASP A 225 -18.41 3.85 6.12
CA ASP A 225 -19.38 4.47 5.21
C ASP A 225 -20.71 4.75 5.90
N LEU A 226 -21.21 3.81 6.70
CA LEU A 226 -22.47 3.95 7.42
C LEU A 226 -22.40 5.01 8.51
N ILE A 227 -21.31 5.04 9.28
CA ILE A 227 -21.05 6.09 10.28
C ILE A 227 -20.93 7.45 9.59
N GLY A 228 -20.19 7.53 8.51
CA GLY A 228 -20.06 8.75 7.71
C GLY A 228 -21.39 9.23 7.14
N ALA A 229 -22.22 8.30 6.65
CA ALA A 229 -23.54 8.64 6.12
C ALA A 229 -24.46 9.24 7.18
N VAL A 230 -24.53 8.65 8.38
CA VAL A 230 -25.32 9.17 9.51
C VAL A 230 -24.80 10.53 9.97
N THR A 231 -23.49 10.72 9.94
CA THR A 231 -22.86 12.01 10.32
C THR A 231 -23.15 13.12 9.31
N LEU A 232 -23.03 12.82 8.02
CA LEU A 232 -23.20 13.81 6.94
C LEU A 232 -24.67 14.09 6.62
N ASP A 233 -25.56 13.13 6.88
CA ASP A 233 -27.01 13.31 6.81
C ASP A 233 -27.72 12.65 8.02
N PRO A 234 -28.04 13.40 9.06
CA PRO A 234 -28.76 12.88 10.23
C PRO A 234 -30.15 12.30 9.90
N ARG A 235 -30.71 12.57 8.71
CA ARG A 235 -32.01 12.02 8.27
C ARG A 235 -31.84 10.60 7.69
N TYR A 236 -30.63 10.20 7.31
CA TYR A 236 -30.36 8.85 6.84
C TYR A 236 -30.67 7.83 7.96
N ARG A 237 -31.49 6.83 7.64
CA ARG A 237 -31.94 5.84 8.61
C ARG A 237 -31.20 4.53 8.40
N LEU A 238 -30.83 3.89 9.51
CA LEU A 238 -30.20 2.57 9.54
C LEU A 238 -31.27 1.48 9.78
N ASP A 239 -32.34 1.48 8.96
CA ASP A 239 -33.53 0.65 9.21
C ASP A 239 -33.23 -0.84 9.18
N LEU A 240 -32.33 -1.31 8.32
CA LEU A 240 -31.95 -2.73 8.21
C LEU A 240 -31.10 -3.16 9.41
N MET A 241 -30.22 -2.32 9.90
CA MET A 241 -29.47 -2.55 11.14
C MET A 241 -30.40 -2.49 12.35
N ALA A 242 -31.30 -1.52 12.41
CA ALA A 242 -32.27 -1.38 13.51
C ALA A 242 -33.26 -2.56 13.60
N ALA A 243 -33.58 -3.19 12.48
CA ALA A 243 -34.38 -4.41 12.47
C ALA A 243 -33.65 -5.62 13.06
N ALA A 244 -32.32 -5.65 12.97
CA ALA A 244 -31.46 -6.70 13.53
C ALA A 244 -31.14 -6.41 15.02
N ASP A 245 -30.69 -5.21 15.34
CA ASP A 245 -30.41 -4.74 16.69
C ASP A 245 -30.77 -3.25 16.87
N PRO A 246 -31.94 -2.94 17.46
CA PRO A 246 -32.35 -1.57 17.69
C PRO A 246 -31.47 -0.81 18.69
N ALA A 247 -30.95 -1.52 19.73
CA ALA A 247 -30.18 -0.91 20.80
C ALA A 247 -28.78 -0.50 20.29
N ALA A 248 -28.07 -1.40 19.63
CA ALA A 248 -26.79 -1.13 19.01
C ALA A 248 -26.91 -0.02 17.95
N THR A 249 -27.96 -0.05 17.10
CA THR A 249 -28.20 0.96 16.08
C THR A 249 -28.46 2.35 16.71
N HIS A 250 -29.13 2.42 17.85
CA HIS A 250 -29.33 3.68 18.58
C HIS A 250 -27.98 4.27 19.04
N VAL A 251 -27.11 3.45 19.63
CA VAL A 251 -25.76 3.86 20.07
C VAL A 251 -24.95 4.38 18.88
N ILE A 252 -24.92 3.64 17.77
CA ILE A 252 -24.22 4.03 16.55
C ILE A 252 -24.70 5.41 16.07
N ARG A 253 -26.01 5.62 15.95
CA ARG A 253 -26.56 6.91 15.51
C ARG A 253 -26.23 8.09 16.43
N GLN A 254 -26.21 7.85 17.72
CA GLN A 254 -25.93 8.88 18.73
C GLN A 254 -24.44 9.27 18.71
N ARG A 255 -23.55 8.30 18.51
CA ARG A 255 -22.10 8.47 18.63
C ARG A 255 -21.39 8.79 17.32
N ALA A 256 -21.94 8.37 16.20
CA ALA A 256 -21.34 8.55 14.88
C ALA A 256 -20.86 9.99 14.60
N PRO A 257 -21.61 11.07 14.89
CA PRO A 257 -21.17 12.43 14.59
C PRO A 257 -19.92 12.88 15.35
N SER A 258 -19.64 12.31 16.52
CA SER A 258 -18.45 12.64 17.32
C SER A 258 -17.24 11.78 16.97
N ASP A 259 -17.48 10.61 16.39
CA ASP A 259 -16.41 9.64 16.11
C ASP A 259 -15.94 9.66 14.66
N TYR A 260 -16.83 9.93 13.71
CA TYR A 260 -16.49 9.97 12.29
C TYR A 260 -15.49 11.06 11.95
N SER A 261 -14.49 10.68 11.17
CA SER A 261 -13.55 11.61 10.56
C SER A 261 -13.02 11.06 9.24
N GLY A 262 -13.22 11.73 8.13
CA GLY A 262 -12.71 11.35 6.82
C GLY A 262 -11.19 11.18 6.73
N ARG A 263 -10.43 11.63 7.74
CA ARG A 263 -8.97 11.44 7.86
C ARG A 263 -8.55 10.10 8.46
N ARG A 264 -9.46 9.36 9.06
CA ARG A 264 -9.18 8.17 9.88
C ARG A 264 -10.20 7.08 9.59
N VAL A 265 -10.05 6.42 8.46
CA VAL A 265 -11.02 5.47 7.92
C VAL A 265 -11.00 4.11 8.65
N ASP A 266 -10.03 3.86 9.51
CA ASP A 266 -9.83 2.60 10.23
C ASP A 266 -9.83 2.75 11.75
N PHE A 267 -10.10 3.95 12.28
CA PHE A 267 -9.92 4.27 13.69
C PHE A 267 -11.25 4.55 14.39
N MET A 268 -11.99 3.49 14.69
CA MET A 268 -13.23 3.55 15.49
C MET A 268 -13.05 3.21 16.97
N ASP A 269 -11.85 2.78 17.37
CA ASP A 269 -11.56 2.32 18.74
C ASP A 269 -11.48 3.47 19.78
N ARG A 270 -11.67 4.72 19.37
CA ARG A 270 -11.69 5.85 20.30
C ARG A 270 -12.90 5.85 21.20
N ASP A 271 -14.04 5.44 20.67
CA ASP A 271 -15.26 5.23 21.42
C ASP A 271 -15.59 3.74 21.45
N GLN A 272 -15.21 3.08 22.53
CA GLN A 272 -15.44 1.67 22.73
C GLN A 272 -16.92 1.29 22.61
N LEU A 273 -17.82 2.22 22.99
CA LEU A 273 -19.26 1.95 22.90
C LEU A 273 -19.76 1.86 21.46
N ILE A 274 -19.18 2.64 20.53
CA ILE A 274 -19.54 2.50 19.11
C ILE A 274 -18.91 1.26 18.50
N GLY A 275 -17.68 0.91 18.90
CA GLY A 275 -17.01 -0.32 18.49
C GLY A 275 -17.84 -1.55 18.88
N ASP A 276 -18.16 -1.68 20.17
CA ASP A 276 -18.99 -2.77 20.70
C ASP A 276 -20.36 -2.84 19.99
N ALA A 277 -21.03 -1.70 19.80
CA ALA A 277 -22.31 -1.65 19.11
C ALA A 277 -22.22 -2.06 17.63
N LEU A 278 -21.11 -1.78 16.95
CA LEU A 278 -20.89 -2.25 15.58
C LEU A 278 -20.62 -3.75 15.51
N ASP A 279 -19.97 -4.32 16.53
CA ASP A 279 -19.70 -5.76 16.61
C ASP A 279 -20.96 -6.55 16.97
N ASP A 280 -21.90 -5.98 17.73
CA ASP A 280 -23.19 -6.59 18.08
C ASP A 280 -24.12 -6.76 16.87
N VAL A 281 -24.04 -5.88 15.86
CA VAL A 281 -24.86 -5.99 14.65
C VAL A 281 -24.28 -7.03 13.71
N SER A 282 -25.12 -7.96 13.23
CA SER A 282 -24.69 -9.02 12.32
C SER A 282 -24.10 -8.49 11.01
N ASP A 283 -23.09 -9.19 10.48
CA ASP A 283 -22.45 -8.86 9.18
C ASP A 283 -23.47 -8.71 8.05
N GLN A 284 -24.50 -9.55 8.04
CA GLN A 284 -25.55 -9.51 7.01
C GLN A 284 -26.36 -8.22 7.07
N ALA A 285 -26.69 -7.74 8.27
CA ALA A 285 -27.47 -6.52 8.44
C ALA A 285 -26.64 -5.27 8.05
N VAL A 286 -25.37 -5.24 8.42
CA VAL A 286 -24.47 -4.16 8.03
C VAL A 286 -24.24 -4.14 6.52
N GLN A 287 -23.95 -5.28 5.92
CA GLN A 287 -23.76 -5.39 4.47
C GLN A 287 -25.03 -4.98 3.71
N ALA A 288 -26.21 -5.43 4.15
CA ALA A 288 -27.48 -5.04 3.55
C ALA A 288 -27.72 -3.51 3.64
N GLN A 289 -27.44 -2.92 4.81
CA GLN A 289 -27.54 -1.47 5.02
C GLN A 289 -26.54 -0.70 4.15
N TRP A 290 -25.33 -1.21 4.00
CA TRP A 290 -24.31 -0.59 3.15
C TRP A 290 -24.69 -0.66 1.66
N PHE A 291 -25.27 -1.75 1.18
CA PHE A 291 -25.84 -1.83 -0.15
C PHE A 291 -27.02 -0.88 -0.35
N ASP A 292 -27.87 -0.72 0.67
CA ASP A 292 -28.94 0.29 0.65
C ASP A 292 -28.36 1.71 0.49
N LEU A 293 -27.34 2.06 1.26
CA LEU A 293 -26.62 3.33 1.12
C LEU A 293 -26.05 3.50 -0.29
N MET A 294 -25.36 2.48 -0.81
CA MET A 294 -24.66 2.54 -2.10
C MET A 294 -25.65 2.69 -3.28
N PHE A 295 -26.74 1.91 -3.28
CA PHE A 295 -27.62 1.83 -4.44
C PHE A 295 -28.85 2.73 -4.36
N LYS A 296 -29.41 2.99 -3.18
CA LYS A 296 -30.58 3.83 -3.02
C LYS A 296 -30.24 5.26 -2.59
N HIS A 297 -29.12 5.45 -1.90
CA HIS A 297 -28.64 6.75 -1.42
C HIS A 297 -27.28 7.11 -2.03
N THR A 298 -27.08 6.80 -3.31
CA THR A 298 -25.79 6.94 -4.04
C THR A 298 -25.15 8.31 -3.87
N GLY A 299 -25.94 9.40 -3.85
CA GLY A 299 -25.43 10.75 -3.65
C GLY A 299 -24.80 10.94 -2.27
N LEU A 300 -25.38 10.37 -1.22
CA LEU A 300 -24.83 10.40 0.14
C LEU A 300 -23.58 9.53 0.22
N TYR A 301 -23.63 8.31 -0.33
CA TYR A 301 -22.46 7.42 -0.43
C TYR A 301 -21.26 8.11 -1.09
N LEU A 302 -21.46 8.75 -2.25
CA LEU A 302 -20.40 9.47 -2.95
C LEU A 302 -19.88 10.65 -2.15
N ARG A 303 -20.74 11.32 -1.37
CA ARG A 303 -20.33 12.42 -0.47
C ARG A 303 -19.42 11.92 0.66
N VAL A 304 -19.76 10.79 1.29
CA VAL A 304 -18.90 10.14 2.30
C VAL A 304 -17.53 9.81 1.68
N ARG A 305 -17.52 9.12 0.56
CA ARG A 305 -16.29 8.76 -0.15
C ARG A 305 -15.46 9.96 -0.59
N PHE A 306 -16.11 11.06 -0.97
CA PHE A 306 -15.41 12.28 -1.34
C PHE A 306 -14.72 12.93 -0.13
N GLU A 307 -15.35 12.92 1.05
CA GLU A 307 -14.71 13.42 2.27
C GLU A 307 -13.44 12.62 2.62
N ASP A 308 -13.50 11.29 2.55
CA ASP A 308 -12.34 10.43 2.77
C ASP A 308 -11.27 10.66 1.70
N PHE A 309 -11.68 10.70 0.43
CA PHE A 309 -10.78 10.86 -0.70
C PHE A 309 -10.05 12.21 -0.70
N ARG A 310 -10.70 13.27 -0.23
CA ARG A 310 -10.10 14.60 -0.09
C ARG A 310 -8.89 14.57 0.84
N TRP A 311 -8.99 13.85 1.97
CA TRP A 311 -7.87 13.69 2.90
C TRP A 311 -6.73 12.88 2.29
N LEU A 312 -7.04 11.92 1.43
CA LEU A 312 -6.01 11.14 0.73
C LEU A 312 -5.30 11.96 -0.36
N ILE A 313 -6.07 12.71 -1.16
CA ILE A 313 -5.52 13.43 -2.34
C ILE A 313 -4.72 14.66 -1.96
N ALA A 314 -5.25 15.48 -1.04
CA ALA A 314 -4.61 16.71 -0.59
C ALA A 314 -5.09 17.02 0.83
N PRO A 315 -4.45 16.43 1.86
CA PRO A 315 -4.87 16.60 3.24
C PRO A 315 -4.85 18.09 3.62
N PRO A 316 -5.95 18.61 4.19
CA PRO A 316 -6.01 20.01 4.60
C PRO A 316 -5.03 20.37 5.72
N VAL A 317 -4.75 19.40 6.60
CA VAL A 317 -3.80 19.52 7.72
C VAL A 317 -2.98 18.25 7.78
N ILE A 318 -1.75 18.31 7.31
CA ILE A 318 -0.89 17.14 7.18
C ILE A 318 -0.52 16.50 8.53
N ASP A 319 -0.35 17.30 9.57
CA ASP A 319 -0.04 16.82 10.93
C ASP A 319 -1.06 15.81 11.45
N TRP A 320 -2.30 15.91 10.98
CA TRP A 320 -3.36 15.01 11.39
C TRP A 320 -3.35 13.67 10.66
N CYS A 321 -2.56 13.53 9.60
CA CYS A 321 -2.50 12.34 8.78
C CYS A 321 -1.34 11.41 9.15
N LEU A 322 -0.50 11.77 10.12
CA LEU A 322 0.70 11.01 10.52
C LEU A 322 1.52 10.57 9.29
N PRO A 323 2.05 11.51 8.50
CA PRO A 323 2.62 11.19 7.18
C PRO A 323 3.86 10.30 7.26
N VAL A 324 4.54 10.25 8.40
CA VAL A 324 5.71 9.40 8.67
C VAL A 324 5.55 8.71 10.02
N TYR A 325 6.14 7.52 10.14
CA TYR A 325 6.24 6.79 11.40
C TYR A 325 7.71 6.49 11.67
N LEU A 326 8.21 6.92 12.82
CA LEU A 326 9.62 6.81 13.19
C LEU A 326 9.75 6.11 14.54
N GLY A 327 10.84 5.36 14.70
CA GLY A 327 11.07 4.56 15.91
C GLY A 327 10.42 3.18 15.85
N VAL A 328 10.16 2.62 17.01
CA VAL A 328 9.50 1.32 17.23
C VAL A 328 8.51 1.49 18.37
N ASP A 329 7.24 1.22 18.11
CA ASP A 329 6.20 1.26 19.13
C ASP A 329 5.11 0.23 18.80
N ALA A 330 4.84 -0.66 19.77
CA ALA A 330 3.78 -1.65 19.71
C ALA A 330 3.54 -2.23 21.11
N PRO A 331 2.46 -3.00 21.33
CA PRO A 331 2.20 -3.67 22.60
C PRO A 331 3.35 -4.57 23.05
N ALA A 332 3.66 -4.51 24.34
CA ALA A 332 4.79 -5.21 24.92
C ALA A 332 4.72 -6.73 24.75
N ASP A 333 3.51 -7.30 24.75
CA ASP A 333 3.26 -8.73 24.53
C ASP A 333 3.68 -9.21 23.13
N LYS A 334 3.63 -8.34 22.13
CA LYS A 334 4.10 -8.62 20.76
C LYS A 334 5.59 -8.34 20.59
N MET A 335 6.12 -7.30 21.26
CA MET A 335 7.53 -6.92 21.14
C MET A 335 8.47 -7.85 21.92
N ALA A 336 8.10 -8.25 23.14
CA ALA A 336 8.97 -9.04 24.01
C ALA A 336 9.43 -10.38 23.39
N PRO A 337 8.55 -11.19 22.77
CA PRO A 337 8.97 -12.43 22.10
C PRO A 337 9.89 -12.21 20.91
N LEU A 338 9.78 -11.06 20.24
CA LEU A 338 10.66 -10.66 19.14
C LEU A 338 11.98 -10.04 19.63
N LYS A 339 12.15 -9.87 20.93
CA LYS A 339 13.27 -9.15 21.56
C LYS A 339 13.40 -7.69 21.07
N LEU A 340 12.26 -7.08 20.74
CA LEU A 340 12.16 -5.67 20.43
C LEU A 340 11.86 -4.88 21.68
N SER A 341 12.30 -3.64 21.70
CA SER A 341 11.96 -2.64 22.72
C SER A 341 11.45 -1.38 22.04
N GLU A 342 10.62 -0.64 22.74
CA GLU A 342 10.25 0.71 22.33
C GLU A 342 11.51 1.53 22.05
N ARG A 343 11.51 2.25 20.93
CA ARG A 343 12.66 3.05 20.50
C ARG A 343 12.17 4.33 19.84
N TYR A 344 12.60 5.44 20.39
CA TYR A 344 12.54 6.76 19.75
C TYR A 344 13.76 7.54 20.20
N VAL A 345 14.78 7.56 19.34
CA VAL A 345 16.11 8.11 19.67
C VAL A 345 16.37 9.42 18.91
N GLN A 346 17.49 10.08 19.20
CA GLN A 346 17.81 11.40 18.62
C GLN A 346 17.78 11.42 17.08
N SER A 347 18.24 10.35 16.43
CA SER A 347 18.16 10.25 14.96
C SER A 347 16.70 10.19 14.45
N ASP A 348 15.78 9.59 15.19
CA ASP A 348 14.37 9.56 14.85
C ASP A 348 13.76 10.97 14.97
N VAL A 349 14.17 11.74 15.99
CA VAL A 349 13.79 13.16 16.12
C VAL A 349 14.30 13.99 14.95
N GLU A 350 15.54 13.79 14.52
CA GLU A 350 16.12 14.52 13.38
C GLU A 350 15.41 14.18 12.07
N LEU A 351 15.05 12.91 11.86
CA LEU A 351 14.25 12.48 10.71
C LEU A 351 12.83 13.07 10.75
N ASN A 352 12.22 13.16 11.94
CA ASN A 352 10.92 13.80 12.11
C ASN A 352 11.00 15.30 11.76
N ASN A 353 12.01 16.00 12.29
CA ASN A 353 12.24 17.40 11.94
C ASN A 353 12.47 17.59 10.43
N TYR A 354 13.20 16.67 9.80
CA TYR A 354 13.38 16.68 8.34
C TYR A 354 12.03 16.48 7.62
N ALA A 355 11.18 15.57 8.07
CA ALA A 355 9.85 15.35 7.50
C ALA A 355 8.96 16.60 7.59
N THR A 356 9.01 17.31 8.74
CA THR A 356 8.18 18.50 8.98
C THR A 356 8.52 19.68 8.09
N TRP A 357 9.73 19.78 7.55
CA TRP A 357 10.09 20.82 6.56
C TRP A 357 9.25 20.76 5.28
N PHE A 358 8.62 19.62 5.02
CA PHE A 358 7.79 19.42 3.84
C PHE A 358 6.28 19.55 4.12
N PHE A 359 5.86 19.80 5.37
CA PHE A 359 4.45 19.81 5.73
C PHE A 359 3.68 20.93 5.03
N ASP A 360 4.27 22.11 4.88
CA ASP A 360 3.68 23.23 4.15
C ASP A 360 3.86 23.15 2.63
N THR A 361 4.31 21.98 2.13
CA THR A 361 4.55 21.75 0.71
C THR A 361 3.62 20.65 0.18
N PRO A 362 3.35 20.60 -1.13
CA PRO A 362 2.52 19.54 -1.69
C PRO A 362 3.24 18.17 -1.80
N VAL A 363 4.42 17.99 -1.19
CA VAL A 363 5.21 16.75 -1.26
C VAL A 363 4.45 15.54 -0.71
N TYR A 364 3.58 15.73 0.27
CA TYR A 364 2.74 14.65 0.80
C TYR A 364 1.38 14.50 0.10
N TRP A 365 1.08 15.33 -0.90
CA TRP A 365 -0.18 15.24 -1.62
C TRP A 365 -0.11 14.16 -2.70
N HIS A 366 -0.87 13.11 -2.56
CA HIS A 366 -0.99 12.09 -3.60
C HIS A 366 -1.49 12.69 -4.92
N GLY A 367 -2.36 13.70 -4.85
CA GLY A 367 -2.85 14.43 -6.01
C GLY A 367 -1.75 15.09 -6.84
N LEU A 368 -0.67 15.58 -6.22
CA LEU A 368 0.48 16.13 -6.94
C LEU A 368 1.11 15.06 -7.86
N TYR A 369 1.36 13.87 -7.32
CA TYR A 369 1.99 12.79 -8.09
C TYR A 369 1.07 12.24 -9.18
N VAL A 370 -0.24 12.18 -8.93
CA VAL A 370 -1.25 11.84 -9.95
C VAL A 370 -1.24 12.87 -11.07
N ALA A 371 -1.23 14.18 -10.74
CA ALA A 371 -1.17 15.25 -11.73
C ALA A 371 0.12 15.21 -12.56
N ILE A 372 1.28 15.05 -11.92
CA ILE A 372 2.56 14.89 -12.61
C ILE A 372 2.53 13.68 -13.55
N SER A 373 2.02 12.55 -13.08
CA SER A 373 1.93 11.33 -13.90
C SER A 373 1.01 11.51 -15.10
N ALA A 374 -0.13 12.18 -14.93
CA ALA A 374 -1.07 12.49 -16.01
C ALA A 374 -0.45 13.43 -17.06
N VAL A 375 0.25 14.47 -16.63
CA VAL A 375 0.96 15.39 -17.54
C VAL A 375 2.04 14.65 -18.32
N LEU A 376 2.86 13.83 -17.65
CA LEU A 376 3.91 13.05 -18.31
C LEU A 376 3.32 12.05 -19.33
N ALA A 377 2.23 11.36 -18.96
CA ALA A 377 1.51 10.47 -19.87
C ALA A 377 0.94 11.21 -21.07
N GLY A 378 0.32 12.38 -20.87
CA GLY A 378 -0.22 13.23 -21.91
C GLY A 378 0.87 13.71 -22.89
N LEU A 379 2.00 14.19 -22.34
CA LEU A 379 3.16 14.59 -23.16
C LEU A 379 3.75 13.43 -23.97
N PHE A 380 3.78 12.24 -23.37
CA PHE A 380 4.25 11.04 -24.06
C PHE A 380 3.32 10.64 -25.21
N LEU A 381 2.01 10.66 -24.99
CA LEU A 381 1.02 10.36 -26.03
C LEU A 381 1.05 11.41 -27.15
N TRP A 382 1.12 12.69 -26.79
CA TRP A 382 1.19 13.78 -27.77
C TRP A 382 2.42 13.66 -28.67
N ARG A 383 3.60 13.36 -28.11
CA ARG A 383 4.84 13.18 -28.92
C ARG A 383 4.84 11.93 -29.78
N ARG A 384 3.90 11.00 -29.60
CA ARG A 384 3.75 9.80 -30.42
C ARG A 384 2.68 9.92 -31.51
N GLN A 385 1.97 11.04 -31.59
CA GLN A 385 1.11 11.31 -32.74
C GLN A 385 2.02 11.64 -33.94
N PRO A 386 1.76 10.97 -35.11
CA PRO A 386 2.58 11.12 -36.29
C PRO A 386 2.55 12.53 -36.87
#